data_0b2117084d2ee139f594bfd437e67316
#
_entry.id   0b2117084d2ee139f594bfd437e67316
#
_cell.length_a   1.000
_cell.length_b   1.000
_cell.length_c   1.000
_cell.angle_alpha   90.00
_cell.angle_beta   90.00
_cell.angle_gamma   90.00
#
_symmetry.space_group_name_H-M   'P 1'
#
loop_
_entity.id
_entity.type
_entity.pdbx_description
1 polymer ?
#
loop_
_entity_poly.entity_id
_entity_poly.type
_entity_poly.pdbx_seq_one_letter_code
_entity_poly.pdbx_strand_id
1 'polypeptide(L)'
;MSTVTAYEVAMALERADASARVLGARALAARHGPGPAAAFSALAMAGPEGLVPPVGTGGTLAARHLEQAALAAAAGGDALPADVSEALAHAATAARAQAGGANALDPRGAATAVRREVAAVRGLAADAMPRDDTWYAMRLGTYLPRAGWMGALLLSCAQVARAEPGTSGSVWHAAALVAGANPDDMGDAVLCTLLADGDHPVSVAHAIDQVTGALFALARTGAADGGPLALARATGARLSTACAPGAVAPAGQEVIAEVLDAIGAIAGSMRLGAATAPTREPVAA
;
A
#
# COMPACT_ATOMS: atom_id res chain seq x y z
N MET A 1 6.26 -20.55 -13.20
CA MET A 1 5.84 -19.81 -11.99
C MET A 1 4.97 -18.64 -12.43
N SER A 2 3.85 -18.41 -11.77
CA SER A 2 2.94 -17.35 -12.19
C SER A 2 3.30 -16.02 -11.50
N THR A 3 3.79 -15.06 -12.28
CA THR A 3 4.01 -13.67 -11.84
C THR A 3 2.71 -13.03 -11.35
N VAL A 4 1.56 -13.45 -11.89
CA VAL A 4 0.22 -13.00 -11.48
C VAL A 4 -0.05 -13.38 -10.03
N THR A 5 0.19 -14.63 -9.63
CA THR A 5 0.01 -15.08 -8.24
C THR A 5 0.87 -14.29 -7.27
N ALA A 6 2.15 -14.08 -7.57
CA ALA A 6 3.06 -13.33 -6.71
C ALA A 6 2.61 -11.87 -6.55
N TYR A 7 2.12 -11.25 -7.63
CA TYR A 7 1.55 -9.91 -7.60
C TYR A 7 0.29 -9.84 -6.71
N GLU A 8 -0.65 -10.78 -6.87
CA GLU A 8 -1.90 -10.84 -6.10
C GLU A 8 -1.66 -11.07 -4.62
N VAL A 9 -0.75 -11.98 -4.26
CA VAL A 9 -0.34 -12.24 -2.87
C VAL A 9 0.22 -10.98 -2.24
N ALA A 10 1.15 -10.32 -2.91
CA ALA A 10 1.78 -9.11 -2.40
C ALA A 10 0.79 -7.94 -2.27
N MET A 11 -0.14 -7.80 -3.22
CA MET A 11 -1.21 -6.81 -3.17
C MET A 11 -2.14 -7.05 -1.96
N ALA A 12 -2.49 -8.29 -1.67
CA ALA A 12 -3.32 -8.63 -0.52
C ALA A 12 -2.57 -8.39 0.80
N LEU A 13 -1.27 -8.72 0.88
CA LEU A 13 -0.41 -8.38 2.03
C LEU A 13 -0.33 -6.88 2.27
N GLU A 14 -0.19 -6.08 1.21
CA GLU A 14 -0.14 -4.61 1.35
C GLU A 14 -1.47 -4.05 1.85
N ARG A 15 -2.60 -4.56 1.36
CA ARG A 15 -3.93 -4.19 1.85
C ARG A 15 -4.13 -4.56 3.33
N ALA A 16 -3.59 -5.69 3.77
CA ALA A 16 -3.62 -6.09 5.18
C ALA A 16 -2.81 -5.12 6.05
N ASP A 17 -1.58 -4.76 5.62
CA ASP A 17 -0.74 -3.78 6.32
C ASP A 17 -1.39 -2.40 6.38
N ALA A 18 -1.94 -1.91 5.27
CA ALA A 18 -2.63 -0.62 5.20
C ALA A 18 -3.84 -0.58 6.15
N SER A 19 -4.69 -1.62 6.13
CA SER A 19 -5.83 -1.73 7.06
C SER A 19 -5.40 -1.76 8.52
N ALA A 20 -4.33 -2.48 8.84
CA ALA A 20 -3.77 -2.55 10.18
C ALA A 20 -3.15 -1.21 10.62
N ARG A 21 -2.49 -0.47 9.71
CA ARG A 21 -1.96 0.88 9.99
C ARG A 21 -3.08 1.83 10.39
N VAL A 22 -4.16 1.88 9.61
CA VAL A 22 -5.32 2.73 9.92
C VAL A 22 -5.96 2.34 11.26
N LEU A 23 -6.13 1.04 11.52
CA LEU A 23 -6.67 0.56 12.79
C LEU A 23 -5.81 0.99 13.98
N GLY A 24 -4.49 0.80 13.90
CA GLY A 24 -3.55 1.17 14.95
C GLY A 24 -3.48 2.67 15.18
N ALA A 25 -3.43 3.46 14.11
CA ALA A 25 -3.39 4.91 14.16
C ALA A 25 -4.68 5.50 14.77
N ARG A 26 -5.84 4.95 14.39
CA ARG A 26 -7.13 5.34 14.95
C ARG A 26 -7.22 5.06 16.46
N ALA A 27 -6.73 3.90 16.89
CA ALA A 27 -6.68 3.54 18.31
C ALA A 27 -5.71 4.46 19.09
N LEU A 28 -4.62 4.90 18.45
CA LEU A 28 -3.69 5.85 19.02
C LEU A 28 -4.30 7.26 19.08
N ALA A 29 -4.92 7.73 18.00
CA ALA A 29 -5.58 9.02 17.92
C ALA A 29 -6.66 9.22 19.01
N ALA A 30 -7.39 8.17 19.35
CA ALA A 30 -8.38 8.20 20.42
C ALA A 30 -7.78 8.55 21.82
N ARG A 31 -6.46 8.36 22.00
CA ARG A 31 -5.73 8.74 23.22
C ARG A 31 -5.24 10.19 23.19
N HIS A 32 -5.12 10.78 22.00
CA HIS A 32 -4.68 12.17 21.81
C HIS A 32 -5.82 13.18 21.85
N GLY A 33 -7.06 12.73 22.03
CA GLY A 33 -8.23 13.57 22.21
C GLY A 33 -9.24 13.50 21.06
N PRO A 34 -10.33 14.28 21.14
CA PRO A 34 -11.44 14.19 20.19
C PRO A 34 -11.10 14.66 18.77
N GLY A 35 -10.21 15.63 18.61
CA GLY A 35 -9.84 16.19 17.30
C GLY A 35 -9.25 15.14 16.36
N PRO A 36 -8.13 14.47 16.73
CA PRO A 36 -7.56 13.40 15.91
C PRO A 36 -8.50 12.22 15.68
N ALA A 37 -9.34 11.87 16.66
CA ALA A 37 -10.35 10.81 16.49
C ALA A 37 -11.43 11.20 15.47
N ALA A 38 -11.91 12.45 15.49
CA ALA A 38 -12.89 12.98 14.53
C ALA A 38 -12.31 13.05 13.11
N ALA A 39 -11.00 13.33 12.96
CA ALA A 39 -10.33 13.36 11.66
C ALA A 39 -10.48 12.04 10.89
N PHE A 40 -10.41 10.89 11.55
CA PHE A 40 -10.64 9.60 10.90
C PHE A 40 -12.07 9.43 10.38
N SER A 41 -13.06 10.02 11.03
CA SER A 41 -14.44 10.02 10.54
C SER A 41 -14.58 10.90 9.30
N ALA A 42 -13.97 12.08 9.29
CA ALA A 42 -13.94 12.96 8.13
C ALA A 42 -13.22 12.31 6.93
N LEU A 43 -12.08 11.65 7.16
CA LEU A 43 -11.36 10.91 6.13
C LEU A 43 -12.14 9.72 5.58
N ALA A 44 -12.91 9.02 6.43
CA ALA A 44 -13.77 7.94 5.98
C ALA A 44 -14.91 8.41 5.06
N MET A 45 -15.38 9.64 5.24
CA MET A 45 -16.42 10.26 4.41
C MET A 45 -15.87 10.86 3.10
N ALA A 46 -14.66 11.41 3.15
CA ALA A 46 -14.06 12.11 2.01
C ALA A 46 -13.25 11.18 1.08
N GLY A 47 -12.73 10.08 1.62
CA GLY A 47 -11.86 9.16 0.88
C GLY A 47 -12.64 8.12 0.07
N PRO A 48 -11.95 7.41 -0.84
CA PRO A 48 -12.53 6.28 -1.55
C PRO A 48 -12.95 5.19 -0.56
N GLU A 49 -13.95 4.40 -0.98
CA GLU A 49 -14.48 3.30 -0.16
C GLU A 49 -13.35 2.34 0.27
N GLY A 50 -13.30 2.05 1.56
CA GLY A 50 -12.30 1.17 2.16
C GLY A 50 -10.95 1.81 2.50
N LEU A 51 -10.74 3.10 2.21
CA LEU A 51 -9.52 3.82 2.61
C LEU A 51 -9.39 3.87 4.13
N VAL A 52 -10.47 4.26 4.80
CA VAL A 52 -10.59 4.22 6.26
C VAL A 52 -11.76 3.29 6.62
N PRO A 53 -11.48 2.07 7.10
CA PRO A 53 -12.54 1.12 7.44
C PRO A 53 -13.50 1.67 8.50
N PRO A 54 -14.78 1.28 8.47
CA PRO A 54 -15.74 1.60 9.54
C PRO A 54 -15.22 1.18 10.91
N VAL A 55 -15.73 1.84 11.97
CA VAL A 55 -15.37 1.50 13.36
C VAL A 55 -15.69 0.03 13.63
N GLY A 56 -14.75 -0.68 14.22
CA GLY A 56 -14.91 -2.09 14.60
C GLY A 56 -14.64 -3.11 13.49
N THR A 57 -14.49 -2.70 12.23
CA THR A 57 -14.26 -3.65 11.11
C THR A 57 -12.81 -3.78 10.65
N GLY A 58 -11.92 -2.87 11.10
CA GLY A 58 -10.54 -2.81 10.60
C GLY A 58 -9.74 -4.09 10.83
N GLY A 59 -9.89 -4.73 12.01
CA GLY A 59 -9.22 -6.00 12.31
C GLY A 59 -9.72 -7.15 11.43
N THR A 60 -11.03 -7.23 11.24
CA THR A 60 -11.65 -8.24 10.36
C THR A 60 -11.24 -8.02 8.89
N LEU A 61 -11.14 -6.77 8.45
CA LEU A 61 -10.70 -6.46 7.08
C LEU A 61 -9.24 -6.85 6.86
N ALA A 62 -8.34 -6.53 7.79
CA ALA A 62 -6.95 -6.94 7.72
C ALA A 62 -6.77 -8.46 7.71
N ALA A 63 -7.52 -9.19 8.55
CA ALA A 63 -7.52 -10.65 8.56
C ALA A 63 -8.01 -11.23 7.23
N ARG A 64 -9.09 -10.67 6.66
CA ARG A 64 -9.62 -11.09 5.35
C ARG A 64 -8.60 -10.91 4.23
N HIS A 65 -7.83 -9.83 4.24
CA HIS A 65 -6.78 -9.64 3.25
C HIS A 65 -5.64 -10.65 3.40
N LEU A 66 -5.26 -11.03 4.63
CA LEU A 66 -4.29 -12.12 4.83
C LEU A 66 -4.85 -13.47 4.37
N GLU A 67 -6.13 -13.74 4.58
CA GLU A 67 -6.80 -14.93 4.04
C GLU A 67 -6.77 -14.95 2.50
N GLN A 68 -7.02 -13.81 1.86
CA GLN A 68 -6.93 -13.67 0.41
C GLN A 68 -5.50 -13.95 -0.09
N ALA A 69 -4.47 -13.45 0.62
CA ALA A 69 -3.07 -13.74 0.28
C ALA A 69 -2.76 -15.25 0.37
N ALA A 70 -3.18 -15.90 1.46
CA ALA A 70 -2.99 -17.34 1.65
C ALA A 70 -3.73 -18.17 0.60
N LEU A 71 -4.96 -17.81 0.25
CA LEU A 71 -5.74 -18.47 -0.80
C LEU A 71 -5.11 -18.30 -2.18
N ALA A 72 -4.62 -17.10 -2.51
CA ALA A 72 -3.92 -16.84 -3.77
C ALA A 72 -2.63 -17.66 -3.86
N ALA A 73 -1.85 -17.75 -2.77
CA ALA A 73 -0.65 -18.57 -2.72
C ALA A 73 -0.98 -20.07 -2.92
N ALA A 74 -2.00 -20.58 -2.24
CA ALA A 74 -2.44 -21.98 -2.38
C ALA A 74 -2.94 -22.29 -3.81
N ALA A 75 -3.66 -21.38 -4.45
CA ALA A 75 -4.14 -21.54 -5.82
C ALA A 75 -2.99 -21.49 -6.84
N GLY A 76 -1.90 -20.77 -6.53
CA GLY A 76 -0.73 -20.66 -7.39
C GLY A 76 0.21 -21.87 -7.36
N GLY A 77 -0.03 -22.86 -6.52
CA GLY A 77 0.84 -24.03 -6.36
C GLY A 77 2.27 -23.62 -6.00
N ASP A 78 3.25 -24.09 -6.80
CA ASP A 78 4.69 -23.84 -6.56
C ASP A 78 5.15 -22.42 -6.99
N ALA A 79 4.23 -21.45 -7.10
CA ALA A 79 4.59 -20.08 -7.49
C ALA A 79 5.42 -19.32 -6.44
N LEU A 80 5.30 -19.73 -5.18
CA LEU A 80 6.08 -19.21 -4.06
C LEU A 80 6.85 -20.34 -3.36
N PRO A 81 7.99 -20.04 -2.69
CA PRO A 81 8.65 -21.01 -1.82
C PRO A 81 7.70 -21.55 -0.75
N ALA A 82 7.91 -22.83 -0.37
CA ALA A 82 7.05 -23.51 0.59
C ALA A 82 6.95 -22.76 1.93
N ASP A 83 8.07 -22.29 2.45
CA ASP A 83 8.16 -21.53 3.71
C ASP A 83 7.38 -20.21 3.66
N VAL A 84 7.36 -19.53 2.50
CA VAL A 84 6.56 -18.32 2.30
C VAL A 84 5.07 -18.66 2.31
N SER A 85 4.68 -19.75 1.65
CA SER A 85 3.30 -20.23 1.61
C SER A 85 2.81 -20.69 3.00
N GLU A 86 3.64 -21.39 3.75
CA GLU A 86 3.35 -21.79 5.14
C GLU A 86 3.22 -20.57 6.06
N ALA A 87 4.12 -19.60 5.94
CA ALA A 87 4.05 -18.35 6.71
C ALA A 87 2.78 -17.56 6.42
N LEU A 88 2.31 -17.53 5.16
CA LEU A 88 1.05 -16.92 4.79
C LEU A 88 -0.16 -17.62 5.45
N ALA A 89 -0.18 -18.95 5.42
CA ALA A 89 -1.24 -19.73 6.06
C ALA A 89 -1.28 -19.51 7.58
N HIS A 90 -0.09 -19.45 8.21
CA HIS A 90 0.05 -19.13 9.63
C HIS A 90 -0.46 -17.71 9.93
N ALA A 91 0.00 -16.72 9.17
CA ALA A 91 -0.40 -15.32 9.34
C ALA A 91 -1.92 -15.12 9.21
N ALA A 92 -2.56 -15.77 8.22
CA ALA A 92 -4.00 -15.74 8.04
C ALA A 92 -4.75 -16.34 9.24
N THR A 93 -4.27 -17.46 9.76
CA THR A 93 -4.86 -18.13 10.93
C THR A 93 -4.71 -17.27 12.19
N ALA A 94 -3.52 -16.72 12.43
CA ALA A 94 -3.24 -15.84 13.57
C ALA A 94 -4.11 -14.57 13.52
N ALA A 95 -4.23 -13.94 12.36
CA ALA A 95 -5.05 -12.74 12.19
C ALA A 95 -6.54 -13.01 12.40
N ARG A 96 -7.05 -14.15 11.95
CA ARG A 96 -8.43 -14.57 12.19
C ARG A 96 -8.72 -14.78 13.68
N ALA A 97 -7.80 -15.43 14.40
CA ALA A 97 -7.91 -15.62 15.83
C ALA A 97 -7.94 -14.29 16.60
N GLN A 98 -7.14 -13.31 16.17
CA GLN A 98 -7.12 -11.96 16.73
C GLN A 98 -8.42 -11.18 16.45
N ALA A 99 -8.98 -11.32 15.25
CA ALA A 99 -10.20 -10.62 14.85
C ALA A 99 -11.47 -11.16 15.55
N GLY A 100 -11.51 -12.47 15.89
CA GLY A 100 -12.67 -13.15 16.44
C GLY A 100 -12.67 -13.36 17.96
N GLY A 101 -11.55 -13.09 18.66
CA GLY A 101 -11.37 -13.41 20.06
C GLY A 101 -11.67 -12.26 21.03
N ALA A 102 -11.43 -12.49 22.34
CA ALA A 102 -11.49 -11.49 23.40
C ALA A 102 -10.57 -10.25 23.10
N ASN A 103 -9.58 -10.42 22.24
CA ASN A 103 -8.69 -9.37 21.76
C ASN A 103 -9.35 -8.35 20.79
N ALA A 104 -10.60 -8.62 20.34
CA ALA A 104 -11.37 -7.64 19.55
C ALA A 104 -11.56 -6.29 20.29
N LEU A 105 -11.33 -6.28 21.61
CA LEU A 105 -11.36 -5.08 22.45
C LEU A 105 -10.04 -4.27 22.45
N ASP A 106 -8.93 -4.83 21.90
CA ASP A 106 -7.65 -4.11 21.74
C ASP A 106 -7.27 -3.92 20.25
N PRO A 107 -7.81 -2.89 19.60
CA PRO A 107 -7.52 -2.63 18.19
C PRO A 107 -6.03 -2.37 17.89
N ARG A 108 -5.28 -1.79 18.86
CA ARG A 108 -3.86 -1.51 18.70
C ARG A 108 -3.03 -2.80 18.72
N GLY A 109 -3.31 -3.69 19.67
CA GLY A 109 -2.67 -5.00 19.76
C GLY A 109 -2.95 -5.83 18.51
N ALA A 110 -4.18 -5.86 18.03
CA ALA A 110 -4.57 -6.54 16.80
C ALA A 110 -3.82 -5.96 15.56
N ALA A 111 -3.76 -4.63 15.43
CA ALA A 111 -3.02 -3.98 14.36
C ALA A 111 -1.52 -4.32 14.39
N THR A 112 -0.91 -4.30 15.57
CA THR A 112 0.51 -4.64 15.75
C THR A 112 0.78 -6.10 15.40
N ALA A 113 -0.11 -7.02 15.80
CA ALA A 113 0.02 -8.44 15.47
C ALA A 113 -0.03 -8.67 13.95
N VAL A 114 -1.05 -8.14 13.26
CA VAL A 114 -1.17 -8.24 11.80
C VAL A 114 0.08 -7.70 11.10
N ARG A 115 0.55 -6.51 11.48
CA ARG A 115 1.73 -5.90 10.87
C ARG A 115 3.00 -6.72 11.08
N ARG A 116 3.15 -7.36 12.24
CA ARG A 116 4.26 -8.27 12.52
C ARG A 116 4.21 -9.51 11.63
N GLU A 117 3.03 -10.11 11.44
CA GLU A 117 2.86 -11.26 10.54
C GLU A 117 3.18 -10.87 9.08
N VAL A 118 2.67 -9.74 8.60
CA VAL A 118 3.00 -9.23 7.25
C VAL A 118 4.50 -9.00 7.10
N ALA A 119 5.17 -8.42 8.10
CA ALA A 119 6.60 -8.19 8.07
C ALA A 119 7.40 -9.51 8.05
N ALA A 120 6.97 -10.53 8.79
CA ALA A 120 7.59 -11.84 8.81
C ALA A 120 7.49 -12.52 7.43
N VAL A 121 6.31 -12.53 6.81
CA VAL A 121 6.12 -13.08 5.44
C VAL A 121 7.01 -12.34 4.43
N ARG A 122 7.06 -11.01 4.48
CA ARG A 122 7.91 -10.21 3.58
C ARG A 122 9.40 -10.48 3.80
N GLY A 123 9.81 -10.65 5.05
CA GLY A 123 11.19 -11.01 5.39
C GLY A 123 11.58 -12.35 4.81
N LEU A 124 10.76 -13.39 5.00
CA LEU A 124 10.98 -14.71 4.42
C LEU A 124 11.01 -14.66 2.88
N ALA A 125 10.08 -13.98 2.25
CA ALA A 125 10.08 -13.80 0.80
C ALA A 125 11.35 -13.08 0.31
N ALA A 126 11.82 -12.06 1.04
CA ALA A 126 13.04 -11.35 0.71
C ALA A 126 14.29 -12.22 0.81
N ASP A 127 14.31 -13.19 1.70
CA ASP A 127 15.42 -14.11 1.91
C ASP A 127 15.37 -15.33 0.96
N ALA A 128 14.20 -15.94 0.80
CA ALA A 128 14.03 -17.20 0.09
C ALA A 128 13.83 -17.07 -1.43
N MET A 129 13.31 -15.93 -1.92
CA MET A 129 12.98 -15.81 -3.35
C MET A 129 14.19 -15.37 -4.19
N PRO A 130 14.46 -16.05 -5.31
CA PRO A 130 15.41 -15.56 -6.31
C PRO A 130 14.93 -14.24 -6.91
N ARG A 131 15.87 -13.38 -7.37
CA ARG A 131 15.58 -12.08 -7.97
C ARG A 131 15.17 -12.21 -9.45
N ASP A 132 14.12 -12.99 -9.67
CA ASP A 132 13.52 -13.27 -10.97
C ASP A 132 12.22 -12.47 -11.21
N ASP A 133 11.52 -12.73 -12.29
CA ASP A 133 10.29 -12.05 -12.65
C ASP A 133 9.19 -12.20 -11.58
N THR A 134 9.17 -13.31 -10.85
CA THR A 134 8.22 -13.55 -9.75
C THR A 134 8.48 -12.61 -8.58
N TRP A 135 9.76 -12.42 -8.22
CA TRP A 135 10.17 -11.44 -7.21
C TRP A 135 9.77 -10.02 -7.59
N TYR A 136 10.05 -9.62 -8.85
CA TYR A 136 9.71 -8.27 -9.30
C TYR A 136 8.20 -8.06 -9.41
N ALA A 137 7.43 -9.07 -9.79
CA ALA A 137 5.98 -9.03 -9.73
C ALA A 137 5.47 -8.86 -8.28
N MET A 138 6.06 -9.54 -7.32
CA MET A 138 5.75 -9.36 -5.89
C MET A 138 6.06 -7.95 -5.41
N ARG A 139 7.19 -7.35 -5.84
CA ARG A 139 7.49 -5.96 -5.54
C ARG A 139 6.46 -4.99 -6.12
N LEU A 140 6.03 -5.18 -7.36
CA LEU A 140 4.96 -4.39 -7.96
C LEU A 140 3.65 -4.51 -7.18
N GLY A 141 3.25 -5.74 -6.80
CA GLY A 141 2.07 -6.00 -5.97
C GLY A 141 2.14 -5.36 -4.58
N THR A 142 3.35 -5.08 -4.07
CA THR A 142 3.53 -4.36 -2.81
C THR A 142 3.47 -2.84 -3.01
N TYR A 143 4.27 -2.30 -3.91
CA TYR A 143 4.54 -0.86 -3.94
C TYR A 143 3.53 -0.07 -4.77
N LEU A 144 2.94 -0.66 -5.80
CA LEU A 144 1.92 0.02 -6.60
C LEU A 144 0.63 0.30 -5.80
N PRO A 145 0.05 -0.68 -5.06
CA PRO A 145 -1.06 -0.40 -4.15
C PRO A 145 -0.69 0.55 -3.01
N ARG A 146 0.55 0.50 -2.50
CA ARG A 146 1.03 1.42 -1.46
C ARG A 146 1.02 2.86 -1.94
N ALA A 147 1.57 3.13 -3.13
CA ALA A 147 1.54 4.46 -3.72
C ALA A 147 0.10 4.96 -3.92
N GLY A 148 -0.79 4.10 -4.45
CA GLY A 148 -2.19 4.43 -4.65
C GLY A 148 -2.93 4.73 -3.34
N TRP A 149 -2.76 3.88 -2.35
CA TRP A 149 -3.40 4.05 -1.06
C TRP A 149 -2.90 5.30 -0.31
N MET A 150 -1.58 5.54 -0.30
CA MET A 150 -1.00 6.72 0.34
C MET A 150 -1.43 8.00 -0.41
N GLY A 151 -1.38 8.01 -1.73
CA GLY A 151 -1.88 9.14 -2.53
C GLY A 151 -3.35 9.44 -2.26
N ALA A 152 -4.21 8.42 -2.18
CA ALA A 152 -5.63 8.59 -1.83
C ALA A 152 -5.82 9.17 -0.42
N LEU A 153 -5.02 8.73 0.56
CA LEU A 153 -5.03 9.29 1.91
C LEU A 153 -4.66 10.78 1.90
N LEU A 154 -3.56 11.14 1.23
CA LEU A 154 -3.11 12.52 1.13
C LEU A 154 -4.12 13.43 0.41
N LEU A 155 -4.73 12.94 -0.67
CA LEU A 155 -5.79 13.67 -1.39
C LEU A 155 -6.99 13.91 -0.48
N SER A 156 -7.43 12.89 0.27
CA SER A 156 -8.54 13.01 1.22
C SER A 156 -8.21 14.00 2.34
N CYS A 157 -6.98 13.97 2.88
CA CYS A 157 -6.52 14.93 3.87
C CYS A 157 -6.59 16.37 3.34
N ALA A 158 -6.10 16.61 2.12
CA ALA A 158 -6.11 17.92 1.51
C ALA A 158 -7.53 18.41 1.22
N GLN A 159 -8.44 17.52 0.83
CA GLN A 159 -9.86 17.86 0.61
C GLN A 159 -10.55 18.25 1.92
N VAL A 160 -10.40 17.47 2.99
CA VAL A 160 -10.98 17.77 4.30
C VAL A 160 -10.40 19.05 4.88
N ALA A 161 -9.07 19.24 4.82
CA ALA A 161 -8.41 20.44 5.31
C ALA A 161 -8.87 21.72 4.59
N ARG A 162 -9.21 21.61 3.29
CA ARG A 162 -9.77 22.73 2.52
C ARG A 162 -11.23 23.01 2.89
N ALA A 163 -12.06 21.96 3.03
CA ALA A 163 -13.47 22.08 3.35
C ALA A 163 -13.69 22.62 4.78
N GLU A 164 -12.84 22.19 5.70
CA GLU A 164 -12.92 22.48 7.13
C GLU A 164 -11.56 22.93 7.68
N PRO A 165 -11.15 24.20 7.47
CA PRO A 165 -9.81 24.68 7.90
C PRO A 165 -9.50 24.47 9.37
N GLY A 166 -10.52 24.49 10.25
CA GLY A 166 -10.35 24.23 11.70
C GLY A 166 -9.96 22.80 12.03
N THR A 167 -10.12 21.85 11.11
CA THR A 167 -9.74 20.44 11.29
C THR A 167 -8.38 20.10 10.66
N SER A 168 -7.78 21.03 9.93
CA SER A 168 -6.57 20.77 9.13
C SER A 168 -5.45 20.11 9.93
N GLY A 169 -5.10 20.67 11.11
CA GLY A 169 -4.06 20.09 11.97
C GLY A 169 -4.36 18.64 12.38
N SER A 170 -5.61 18.34 12.73
CA SER A 170 -6.03 17.00 13.18
C SER A 170 -6.00 15.97 12.04
N VAL A 171 -6.33 16.39 10.82
CA VAL A 171 -6.32 15.51 9.63
C VAL A 171 -4.89 15.13 9.24
N TRP A 172 -3.97 16.09 9.22
CA TRP A 172 -2.56 15.83 8.93
C TRP A 172 -1.89 15.02 10.04
N HIS A 173 -2.23 15.28 11.31
CA HIS A 173 -1.80 14.45 12.42
C HIS A 173 -2.27 12.99 12.26
N ALA A 174 -3.53 12.77 11.84
CA ALA A 174 -4.03 11.43 11.56
C ALA A 174 -3.24 10.73 10.43
N ALA A 175 -2.92 11.45 9.34
CA ALA A 175 -2.09 10.93 8.25
C ALA A 175 -0.67 10.55 8.75
N ALA A 176 -0.04 11.39 9.55
CA ALA A 176 1.27 11.12 10.14
C ALA A 176 1.25 9.84 11.00
N LEU A 177 0.22 9.68 11.86
CA LEU A 177 0.05 8.47 12.67
C LEU A 177 -0.10 7.20 11.82
N VAL A 178 -0.87 7.25 10.74
CA VAL A 178 -1.07 6.11 9.82
C VAL A 178 0.25 5.74 9.15
N ALA A 179 1.00 6.71 8.69
CA ALA A 179 2.27 6.52 8.02
C ALA A 179 3.42 6.14 8.98
N GLY A 180 3.28 6.44 10.27
CA GLY A 180 4.38 6.35 11.23
C GLY A 180 5.41 7.47 11.05
N ALA A 181 4.99 8.60 10.48
CA ALA A 181 5.75 9.84 10.43
C ALA A 181 5.68 10.58 11.78
N ASN A 182 6.47 11.65 11.92
CA ASN A 182 6.44 12.44 13.14
C ASN A 182 5.07 13.15 13.27
N PRO A 183 4.27 12.87 14.32
CA PRO A 183 2.96 13.45 14.49
C PRO A 183 2.99 14.94 14.86
N ASP A 184 4.14 15.47 15.27
CA ASP A 184 4.32 16.88 15.63
C ASP A 184 4.61 17.76 14.40
N ASP A 185 4.84 17.17 13.24
CA ASP A 185 5.03 17.91 11.99
C ASP A 185 3.73 18.61 11.58
N MET A 186 3.89 19.81 11.01
CA MET A 186 2.77 20.59 10.50
C MET A 186 2.33 20.09 9.12
N GLY A 187 1.10 20.43 8.71
CA GLY A 187 0.41 19.90 7.53
C GLY A 187 1.25 19.80 6.25
N ASP A 188 1.93 20.89 5.86
CA ASP A 188 2.77 20.91 4.65
C ASP A 188 4.02 20.02 4.79
N ALA A 189 4.62 19.94 5.97
CA ALA A 189 5.75 19.05 6.23
C ALA A 189 5.32 17.58 6.13
N VAL A 190 4.20 17.21 6.73
CA VAL A 190 3.61 15.85 6.59
C VAL A 190 3.33 15.53 5.15
N LEU A 191 2.70 16.46 4.41
CA LEU A 191 2.40 16.28 2.99
C LEU A 191 3.69 16.03 2.19
N CYS A 192 4.71 16.88 2.34
CA CYS A 192 5.97 16.73 1.61
C CYS A 192 6.71 15.44 1.97
N THR A 193 6.77 15.07 3.25
CA THR A 193 7.36 13.81 3.68
C THR A 193 6.65 12.61 3.05
N LEU A 194 5.33 12.56 3.10
CA LEU A 194 4.58 11.41 2.62
C LEU A 194 4.40 11.39 1.09
N LEU A 195 4.49 12.53 0.43
CA LEU A 195 4.38 12.62 -1.03
C LEU A 195 5.74 12.42 -1.72
N ALA A 196 6.78 13.14 -1.29
CA ALA A 196 7.99 13.34 -2.08
C ALA A 196 9.31 12.86 -1.43
N ASP A 197 9.32 12.46 -0.17
CA ASP A 197 10.53 11.96 0.48
C ASP A 197 10.81 10.51 0.04
N GLY A 198 11.83 10.32 -0.80
CA GLY A 198 12.24 9.00 -1.30
C GLY A 198 12.81 8.07 -0.23
N ASP A 199 13.30 8.61 0.88
CA ASP A 199 13.88 7.83 1.99
C ASP A 199 12.79 7.34 2.98
N HIS A 200 11.62 7.96 2.98
CA HIS A 200 10.53 7.55 3.85
C HIS A 200 9.80 6.32 3.28
N PRO A 201 9.83 5.15 3.94
CA PRO A 201 9.46 3.85 3.34
C PRO A 201 7.98 3.69 2.96
N VAL A 202 7.11 4.58 3.42
CA VAL A 202 5.67 4.58 3.05
C VAL A 202 5.28 5.79 2.20
N SER A 203 6.23 6.65 1.81
CA SER A 203 5.94 7.75 0.90
C SER A 203 5.57 7.28 -0.50
N VAL A 204 4.87 8.15 -1.22
CA VAL A 204 4.51 7.91 -2.62
C VAL A 204 5.78 7.85 -3.48
N ALA A 205 6.75 8.76 -3.27
CA ALA A 205 8.00 8.79 -4.02
C ALA A 205 8.81 7.51 -3.84
N HIS A 206 8.99 7.04 -2.60
CA HIS A 206 9.66 5.75 -2.34
C HIS A 206 8.96 4.61 -3.07
N ALA A 207 7.64 4.53 -2.97
CA ALA A 207 6.89 3.46 -3.62
C ALA A 207 7.03 3.50 -5.16
N ILE A 208 6.99 4.68 -5.79
CA ILE A 208 7.17 4.84 -7.24
C ILE A 208 8.60 4.48 -7.66
N ASP A 209 9.62 4.79 -6.85
CA ASP A 209 11.00 4.35 -7.12
C ASP A 209 11.10 2.82 -7.15
N GLN A 210 10.50 2.15 -6.16
CA GLN A 210 10.45 0.68 -6.11
C GLN A 210 9.68 0.06 -7.30
N VAL A 211 8.57 0.69 -7.70
CA VAL A 211 7.81 0.30 -8.91
C VAL A 211 8.67 0.46 -10.15
N THR A 212 9.37 1.59 -10.28
CA THR A 212 10.27 1.87 -11.41
C THR A 212 11.38 0.82 -11.53
N GLY A 213 12.02 0.47 -10.41
CA GLY A 213 13.05 -0.57 -10.37
C GLY A 213 12.52 -1.95 -10.78
N ALA A 214 11.34 -2.32 -10.29
CA ALA A 214 10.72 -3.60 -10.64
C ALA A 214 10.30 -3.66 -12.12
N LEU A 215 9.69 -2.60 -12.67
CA LEU A 215 9.32 -2.51 -14.09
C LEU A 215 10.55 -2.53 -14.99
N PHE A 216 11.64 -1.86 -14.58
CA PHE A 216 12.91 -1.92 -15.33
C PHE A 216 13.46 -3.35 -15.41
N ALA A 217 13.43 -4.09 -14.32
CA ALA A 217 13.89 -5.47 -14.30
C ALA A 217 13.02 -6.36 -15.20
N LEU A 218 11.68 -6.27 -15.10
CA LEU A 218 10.74 -7.02 -15.93
C LEU A 218 10.83 -6.65 -17.44
N ALA A 219 11.09 -5.39 -17.76
CA ALA A 219 11.29 -4.97 -19.14
C ALA A 219 12.55 -5.58 -19.76
N ARG A 220 13.62 -5.78 -18.97
CA ARG A 220 14.87 -6.44 -19.44
C ARG A 220 14.69 -7.90 -19.78
N THR A 221 13.75 -8.61 -19.13
CA THR A 221 13.43 -10.01 -19.43
C THR A 221 12.34 -10.15 -20.50
N GLY A 222 11.74 -9.04 -20.93
CA GLY A 222 10.61 -9.03 -21.85
C GLY A 222 9.28 -9.38 -21.20
N ALA A 223 9.24 -9.45 -19.87
CA ALA A 223 8.02 -9.77 -19.10
C ALA A 223 7.08 -8.55 -18.93
N ALA A 224 7.53 -7.34 -19.24
CA ALA A 224 6.72 -6.13 -19.22
C ALA A 224 7.06 -5.21 -20.42
N ASP A 225 6.05 -4.47 -20.88
CA ASP A 225 6.22 -3.43 -21.90
C ASP A 225 6.92 -2.20 -21.34
N GLY A 226 7.56 -1.41 -22.23
CA GLY A 226 8.26 -0.18 -21.84
C GLY A 226 7.34 0.98 -21.42
N GLY A 227 6.06 0.95 -21.78
CA GLY A 227 5.08 1.99 -21.48
C GLY A 227 4.89 2.26 -19.98
N PRO A 228 4.58 1.23 -19.16
CA PRO A 228 4.48 1.38 -17.71
C PRO A 228 5.75 1.91 -17.05
N LEU A 229 6.91 1.49 -17.53
CA LEU A 229 8.20 1.97 -17.04
C LEU A 229 8.41 3.46 -17.34
N ALA A 230 8.09 3.91 -18.57
CA ALA A 230 8.18 5.32 -18.95
C ALA A 230 7.26 6.19 -18.08
N LEU A 231 6.04 5.71 -17.82
CA LEU A 231 5.07 6.40 -16.98
C LEU A 231 5.54 6.47 -15.52
N ALA A 232 6.06 5.39 -14.96
CA ALA A 232 6.61 5.37 -13.60
C ALA A 232 7.77 6.36 -13.42
N ARG A 233 8.68 6.45 -14.42
CA ARG A 233 9.78 7.42 -14.43
C ARG A 233 9.28 8.86 -14.49
N ALA A 234 8.30 9.15 -15.34
CA ALA A 234 7.70 10.48 -15.45
C ALA A 234 7.03 10.89 -14.12
N THR A 235 6.32 9.96 -13.48
CA THR A 235 5.71 10.17 -12.17
C THR A 235 6.75 10.45 -11.08
N GLY A 236 7.86 9.70 -11.04
CA GLY A 236 8.98 9.94 -10.12
C GLY A 236 9.61 11.32 -10.31
N ALA A 237 9.86 11.73 -11.57
CA ALA A 237 10.37 13.06 -11.88
C ALA A 237 9.38 14.17 -11.44
N ARG A 238 8.08 13.97 -11.60
CA ARG A 238 7.05 14.91 -11.14
C ARG A 238 7.04 15.04 -9.61
N LEU A 239 7.16 13.92 -8.89
CA LEU A 239 7.22 13.90 -7.43
C LEU A 239 8.46 14.61 -6.88
N SER A 240 9.63 14.45 -7.52
CA SER A 240 10.87 15.11 -7.08
C SER A 240 10.80 16.64 -7.13
N THR A 241 9.90 17.21 -7.91
CA THR A 241 9.68 18.66 -8.02
C THR A 241 8.50 19.16 -7.19
N ALA A 242 7.64 18.27 -6.70
CA ALA A 242 6.38 18.63 -6.04
C ALA A 242 6.55 19.43 -4.75
N CYS A 243 7.59 19.12 -3.98
CA CYS A 243 7.91 19.76 -2.70
C CYS A 243 9.24 20.50 -2.73
N ALA A 244 9.71 20.92 -3.90
CA ALA A 244 10.91 21.72 -4.02
C ALA A 244 10.75 23.07 -3.28
N PRO A 245 11.81 23.65 -2.69
CA PRO A 245 11.75 24.95 -2.06
C PRO A 245 11.19 26.01 -3.03
N GLY A 246 10.10 26.67 -2.64
CA GLY A 246 9.38 27.64 -3.49
C GLY A 246 8.25 27.07 -4.33
N ALA A 247 8.01 25.76 -4.34
CA ALA A 247 6.78 25.18 -4.88
C ALA A 247 5.58 25.61 -4.00
N VAL A 248 4.60 26.27 -4.61
CA VAL A 248 3.46 26.83 -3.89
C VAL A 248 2.47 25.70 -3.54
N ALA A 249 2.03 25.66 -2.29
CA ALA A 249 1.11 24.69 -1.72
C ALA A 249 -0.19 24.34 -2.50
N PRO A 250 -0.76 25.20 -3.38
CA PRO A 250 -1.92 24.83 -4.20
C PRO A 250 -1.65 23.70 -5.20
N ALA A 251 -0.39 23.49 -5.62
CA ALA A 251 -0.04 22.44 -6.56
C ALA A 251 -0.14 21.01 -5.99
N GLY A 252 -0.25 20.86 -4.68
CA GLY A 252 -0.23 19.54 -4.04
C GLY A 252 -1.40 18.64 -4.44
N GLN A 253 -2.63 19.14 -4.51
CA GLN A 253 -3.80 18.32 -4.87
C GLN A 253 -3.77 17.86 -6.33
N GLU A 254 -3.39 18.78 -7.25
CA GLU A 254 -3.27 18.45 -8.66
C GLU A 254 -2.18 17.41 -8.90
N VAL A 255 -1.02 17.57 -8.27
CA VAL A 255 0.07 16.59 -8.35
C VAL A 255 -0.36 15.23 -7.81
N ILE A 256 -1.06 15.19 -6.67
CA ILE A 256 -1.56 13.93 -6.11
C ILE A 256 -2.55 13.26 -7.06
N ALA A 257 -3.46 14.02 -7.67
CA ALA A 257 -4.43 13.49 -8.62
C ALA A 257 -3.73 12.94 -9.88
N GLU A 258 -2.79 13.68 -10.48
CA GLU A 258 -1.96 13.24 -11.60
C GLU A 258 -1.21 11.94 -11.28
N VAL A 259 -0.64 11.85 -10.08
CA VAL A 259 0.07 10.65 -9.62
C VAL A 259 -0.87 9.46 -9.45
N LEU A 260 -2.07 9.66 -8.91
CA LEU A 260 -3.08 8.61 -8.78
C LEU A 260 -3.55 8.10 -10.14
N ASP A 261 -3.77 8.98 -11.11
CA ASP A 261 -4.11 8.62 -12.48
C ASP A 261 -3.01 7.79 -13.14
N ALA A 262 -1.74 8.19 -12.96
CA ALA A 262 -0.59 7.45 -13.45
C ALA A 262 -0.48 6.06 -12.80
N ILE A 263 -0.67 5.94 -11.49
CA ILE A 263 -0.71 4.65 -10.78
C ILE A 263 -1.82 3.76 -11.32
N GLY A 264 -3.01 4.33 -11.55
CA GLY A 264 -4.14 3.63 -12.16
C GLY A 264 -3.83 3.11 -13.56
N ALA A 265 -3.17 3.91 -14.39
CA ALA A 265 -2.75 3.52 -15.74
C ALA A 265 -1.70 2.41 -15.73
N ILE A 266 -0.69 2.49 -14.84
CA ILE A 266 0.31 1.42 -14.67
C ILE A 266 -0.38 0.11 -14.26
N ALA A 267 -1.27 0.15 -13.26
CA ALA A 267 -2.00 -1.01 -12.79
C ALA A 267 -2.91 -1.62 -13.87
N GLY A 268 -3.55 -0.78 -14.67
CA GLY A 268 -4.40 -1.18 -15.79
C GLY A 268 -3.63 -1.90 -16.89
N SER A 269 -2.47 -1.39 -17.27
CA SER A 269 -1.62 -1.99 -18.31
C SER A 269 -1.10 -3.38 -17.90
N MET A 270 -0.80 -3.58 -16.62
CA MET A 270 -0.36 -4.88 -16.10
C MET A 270 -1.46 -5.95 -16.15
N ARG A 271 -2.72 -5.59 -15.90
CA ARG A 271 -3.86 -6.52 -16.00
C ARG A 271 -4.12 -6.93 -17.44
N LEU A 272 -3.97 -6.04 -18.39
CA LEU A 272 -4.12 -6.32 -19.81
C LEU A 272 -3.02 -7.25 -20.33
N GLY A 273 -1.76 -7.05 -19.89
CA GLY A 273 -0.64 -7.93 -20.24
C GLY A 273 -0.82 -9.37 -19.74
N ALA A 274 -1.41 -9.55 -18.56
CA ALA A 274 -1.73 -10.89 -18.02
C ALA A 274 -2.79 -11.63 -18.85
N ALA A 275 -3.75 -10.92 -19.47
CA ALA A 275 -4.79 -11.49 -20.30
C ALA A 275 -4.32 -11.81 -21.73
N THR A 276 -3.23 -11.22 -22.19
CA THR A 276 -2.71 -11.38 -23.57
C THR A 276 -1.49 -12.29 -23.66
N ALA A 277 -1.03 -12.89 -22.55
CA ALA A 277 0.08 -13.84 -22.58
C ALA A 277 -0.28 -15.03 -23.51
N PRO A 278 0.45 -15.25 -24.63
CA PRO A 278 0.13 -16.34 -25.53
C PRO A 278 0.30 -17.65 -24.77
N THR A 279 -0.72 -18.50 -24.84
CA THR A 279 -0.64 -19.91 -24.44
C THR A 279 0.51 -20.51 -25.24
N ARG A 280 1.67 -20.75 -24.61
CA ARG A 280 2.74 -21.52 -25.25
C ARG A 280 2.16 -22.89 -25.56
N GLU A 281 1.89 -23.16 -26.83
CA GLU A 281 1.62 -24.51 -27.28
C GLU A 281 2.79 -25.42 -26.86
N PRO A 282 2.51 -26.60 -26.27
CA PRO A 282 3.55 -27.56 -25.99
C PRO A 282 4.22 -27.94 -27.31
N VAL A 283 5.50 -27.66 -27.46
CA VAL A 283 6.31 -28.19 -28.55
C VAL A 283 6.25 -29.70 -28.43
N ALA A 284 5.56 -30.33 -29.35
CA ALA A 284 5.52 -31.79 -29.45
C ALA A 284 6.94 -32.31 -29.70
N ALA A 285 7.40 -33.22 -28.83
CA ALA A 285 8.67 -33.91 -28.92
C ALA A 285 8.65 -35.01 -29.96
#